data_64e83447224319d771cce5e3005c7fc2
#
_entry.id   64e83447224319d771cce5e3005c7fc2
#
_cell.length_a   1.000
_cell.length_b   1.000
_cell.length_c   1.000
_cell.angle_alpha   90.00
_cell.angle_beta   90.00
_cell.angle_gamma   90.00
#
_symmetry.space_group_name_H-M   'P 1'
#
loop_
_entity.id
_entity.type
_entity.pdbx_description
1 polymer ?
#
loop_
_entity_poly.entity_id
_entity_poly.type
_entity_poly.pdbx_seq_one_letter_code
_entity_poly.pdbx_strand_id
1 'polypeptide(L)'
;MHWTYSCPHCRGMLNPEDNVVVRAEREDHRFLAGFHPQPGNYEVELPPGEEMPKGTRWEFFCPICDHSLVSDLSDDLCALDVHTAGETHRVYFSRIAGEEATFVVSAEGMLKDYGI
;
A
#
# COMPACT_ATOMS: atom_id res chain seq x y z
N MET A 1 -8.13 -17.06 -2.34
CA MET A 1 -8.10 -16.07 -3.42
C MET A 1 -6.82 -15.26 -3.34
N HIS A 2 -6.14 -15.12 -4.43
CA HIS A 2 -4.85 -14.43 -4.45
C HIS A 2 -5.00 -13.04 -5.10
N TRP A 3 -4.58 -12.02 -4.37
CA TRP A 3 -4.59 -10.64 -4.87
C TRP A 3 -3.17 -10.26 -5.29
N THR A 4 -3.02 -9.74 -6.51
CA THR A 4 -1.74 -9.29 -7.03
C THR A 4 -1.69 -7.77 -7.04
N TYR A 5 -0.73 -7.19 -6.34
CA TYR A 5 -0.57 -5.74 -6.26
C TYR A 5 0.54 -5.27 -7.19
N SER A 6 0.32 -4.13 -7.81
CA SER A 6 1.31 -3.54 -8.71
C SER A 6 1.37 -2.02 -8.56
N CYS A 7 2.51 -1.46 -8.93
CA CYS A 7 2.70 -0.03 -8.96
C CYS A 7 1.87 0.58 -10.09
N PRO A 8 1.08 1.63 -9.84
CA PRO A 8 0.30 2.27 -10.90
C PRO A 8 1.14 2.99 -11.95
N HIS A 9 2.41 3.25 -11.68
CA HIS A 9 3.30 3.95 -12.61
C HIS A 9 4.09 3.00 -13.50
N CYS A 10 4.78 2.00 -12.91
CA CYS A 10 5.60 1.08 -13.69
C CYS A 10 4.96 -0.28 -13.91
N ARG A 11 3.84 -0.56 -13.23
CA ARG A 11 3.08 -1.82 -13.30
C ARG A 11 3.86 -3.04 -12.83
N GLY A 12 4.98 -2.84 -12.13
CA GLY A 12 5.73 -3.92 -11.54
C GLY A 12 4.99 -4.55 -10.37
N MET A 13 5.08 -5.88 -10.25
CA MET A 13 4.42 -6.60 -9.15
C MET A 13 5.12 -6.29 -7.83
N LEU A 14 4.35 -5.96 -6.81
CA LEU A 14 4.86 -5.59 -5.49
C LEU A 14 4.70 -6.69 -4.44
N ASN A 15 3.98 -7.76 -4.74
CA ASN A 15 3.83 -8.87 -3.79
C ASN A 15 4.22 -10.23 -4.38
N PRO A 16 5.46 -10.39 -4.87
CA PRO A 16 5.89 -11.65 -5.47
C PRO A 16 5.92 -12.81 -4.48
N GLU A 17 6.07 -12.54 -3.18
CA GLU A 17 6.11 -13.55 -2.13
C GLU A 17 5.04 -13.34 -1.07
N ASP A 18 3.86 -12.87 -1.46
CA ASP A 18 2.68 -12.60 -0.66
C ASP A 18 2.63 -11.18 -0.10
N ASN A 19 3.56 -10.76 0.75
CA ASN A 19 3.52 -9.41 1.30
C ASN A 19 3.79 -8.36 0.24
N VAL A 20 3.02 -7.28 0.29
CA VAL A 20 3.19 -6.14 -0.60
C VAL A 20 4.37 -5.32 -0.10
N VAL A 21 5.42 -5.22 -0.91
CA VAL A 21 6.64 -4.53 -0.52
C VAL A 21 6.68 -3.14 -1.09
N VAL A 22 6.84 -2.15 -0.23
CA VAL A 22 7.00 -0.75 -0.62
C VAL A 22 8.15 -0.14 0.17
N ARG A 23 8.73 0.95 -0.36
CA ARG A 23 9.77 1.67 0.38
C ARG A 23 9.09 2.73 1.22
N ALA A 24 9.35 2.71 2.52
CA ALA A 24 8.82 3.69 3.47
C ALA A 24 9.92 4.69 3.83
N GLU A 25 9.58 5.98 3.84
CA GLU A 25 10.51 7.04 4.20
C GLU A 25 9.85 8.04 5.15
N ARG A 26 10.59 8.40 6.20
CA ARG A 26 10.20 9.42 7.15
C ARG A 26 11.45 9.97 7.83
N GLU A 27 11.71 11.26 7.65
CA GLU A 27 12.92 11.90 8.20
C GLU A 27 14.18 11.16 7.73
N ASP A 28 14.99 10.63 8.66
CA ASP A 28 16.22 9.89 8.33
C ASP A 28 15.98 8.39 8.16
N HIS A 29 14.73 7.94 8.29
CA HIS A 29 14.39 6.53 8.17
C HIS A 29 14.01 6.20 6.73
N ARG A 30 14.58 5.13 6.21
CA ARG A 30 14.30 4.66 4.86
C ARG A 30 14.49 3.15 4.83
N PHE A 31 13.42 2.42 4.56
CA PHE A 31 13.48 0.96 4.55
C PHE A 31 12.32 0.37 3.73
N LEU A 32 12.44 -0.93 3.44
CA LEU A 32 11.37 -1.65 2.78
C LEU A 32 10.40 -2.17 3.84
N ALA A 33 9.13 -1.94 3.63
CA ALA A 33 8.05 -2.42 4.50
C ALA A 33 7.20 -3.41 3.74
N GLY A 34 6.81 -4.51 4.40
CA GLY A 34 5.94 -5.52 3.82
C GLY A 34 4.56 -5.47 4.45
N PHE A 35 3.52 -5.27 3.64
CA PHE A 35 2.14 -5.22 4.11
C PHE A 35 1.40 -6.49 3.71
N HIS A 36 0.48 -6.94 4.57
CA HIS A 36 -0.33 -8.10 4.25
C HIS A 36 -1.22 -7.81 3.03
N PRO A 37 -1.29 -8.73 2.06
CA PRO A 37 -2.03 -8.45 0.81
C PRO A 37 -3.54 -8.47 0.97
N GLN A 38 -4.09 -9.02 2.05
CA GLN A 38 -5.52 -9.07 2.25
C GLN A 38 -6.04 -7.75 2.82
N PRO A 39 -6.94 -7.03 2.14
CA PRO A 39 -7.53 -5.82 2.69
C PRO A 39 -8.21 -6.10 4.02
N GLY A 40 -8.00 -5.21 4.99
CA GLY A 40 -8.51 -5.40 6.34
C GLY A 40 -7.54 -6.08 7.28
N ASN A 41 -6.48 -6.69 6.77
CA ASN A 41 -5.40 -7.24 7.58
C ASN A 41 -4.27 -6.23 7.59
N TYR A 42 -3.97 -5.66 8.76
CA TYR A 42 -3.01 -4.57 8.91
C TYR A 42 -1.67 -4.99 9.50
N GLU A 43 -1.34 -6.27 9.39
CA GLU A 43 -0.03 -6.74 9.79
C GLU A 43 1.04 -6.17 8.86
N VAL A 44 2.17 -5.76 9.45
CA VAL A 44 3.29 -5.20 8.70
C VAL A 44 4.59 -5.85 9.14
N GLU A 45 5.46 -6.13 8.18
CA GLU A 45 6.80 -6.64 8.45
C GLU A 45 7.82 -5.54 8.17
N LEU A 46 8.70 -5.30 9.13
CA LEU A 46 9.74 -4.28 9.04
C LEU A 46 11.11 -4.90 9.25
N PRO A 47 12.19 -4.27 8.73
CA PRO A 47 13.53 -4.71 9.01
C PRO A 47 13.84 -4.66 10.51
N PRO A 48 14.76 -5.50 11.01
CA PRO A 48 15.15 -5.46 12.43
C PRO A 48 15.60 -4.06 12.85
N GLY A 49 15.06 -3.60 13.98
CA GLY A 49 15.41 -2.29 14.52
C GLY A 49 14.60 -1.13 13.97
N GLU A 50 13.76 -1.36 12.97
CA GLU A 50 12.92 -0.31 12.40
C GLU A 50 11.52 -0.38 12.99
N GLU A 51 10.90 0.79 13.16
CA GLU A 51 9.54 0.90 13.69
C GLU A 51 8.76 1.96 12.93
N MET A 52 7.46 1.75 12.84
CA MET A 52 6.52 2.76 12.34
C MET A 52 5.55 3.08 13.48
N PRO A 53 5.93 4.02 14.37
CA PRO A 53 5.10 4.33 15.53
C PRO A 53 3.71 4.81 15.14
N LYS A 54 2.71 4.38 15.89
CA LYS A 54 1.33 4.74 15.63
C LYS A 54 1.15 6.27 15.60
N GLY A 55 0.47 6.75 14.58
CA GLY A 55 0.22 8.18 14.40
C GLY A 55 1.28 8.91 13.59
N THR A 56 2.36 8.25 13.21
CA THR A 56 3.39 8.89 12.38
C THR A 56 3.04 8.81 10.90
N ARG A 57 3.32 9.88 10.18
CA ARG A 57 3.04 9.99 8.76
C ARG A 57 4.26 9.59 7.95
N TRP A 58 4.05 8.71 6.98
CA TRP A 58 5.12 8.17 6.14
C TRP A 58 4.88 8.48 4.66
N GLU A 59 5.96 8.52 3.91
CA GLU A 59 5.91 8.56 2.47
C GLU A 59 6.23 7.16 1.96
N PHE A 60 5.49 6.70 0.96
CA PHE A 60 5.69 5.38 0.38
C PHE A 60 6.04 5.51 -1.10
N PHE A 61 7.01 4.71 -1.53
CA PHE A 61 7.51 4.73 -2.90
C PHE A 61 7.55 3.33 -3.47
N CYS A 62 7.41 3.23 -4.78
CA CYS A 62 7.60 1.97 -5.47
C CYS A 62 9.08 1.58 -5.40
N PRO A 63 9.41 0.37 -4.93
CA PRO A 63 10.82 -0.05 -4.85
C PRO A 63 11.43 -0.34 -6.23
N ILE A 64 10.62 -0.43 -7.27
CA ILE A 64 11.06 -0.75 -8.63
C ILE A 64 11.38 0.52 -9.42
N CYS A 65 10.42 1.46 -9.49
CA CYS A 65 10.56 2.67 -10.32
C CYS A 65 10.82 3.94 -9.53
N ASP A 66 10.77 3.87 -8.22
CA ASP A 66 11.08 4.99 -7.32
C ASP A 66 10.05 6.12 -7.29
N HIS A 67 8.91 5.95 -7.95
CA HIS A 67 7.84 6.93 -7.89
C HIS A 67 7.12 6.93 -6.55
N SER A 68 6.71 8.11 -6.09
CA SER A 68 5.84 8.23 -4.94
C SER A 68 4.51 7.53 -5.21
N LEU A 69 3.99 6.83 -4.22
CA LEU A 69 2.70 6.14 -4.33
C LEU A 69 1.54 7.01 -3.83
N VAL A 70 1.79 8.28 -3.57
CA VAL A 70 0.73 9.18 -3.13
C VAL A 70 -0.41 9.20 -4.17
N SER A 71 -1.65 9.19 -3.67
CA SER A 71 -2.81 9.10 -4.55
C SER A 71 -3.20 10.46 -5.14
N ASP A 72 -3.94 10.43 -6.25
CA ASP A 72 -4.51 11.63 -6.85
C ASP A 72 -5.73 12.14 -6.08
N LEU A 73 -6.33 11.28 -5.26
CA LEU A 73 -7.52 11.64 -4.50
C LEU A 73 -7.21 12.46 -3.25
N SER A 74 -6.10 12.16 -2.59
CA SER A 74 -5.75 12.82 -1.33
C SER A 74 -4.28 12.62 -1.03
N ASP A 75 -3.63 13.64 -0.48
CA ASP A 75 -2.25 13.54 -0.01
C ASP A 75 -2.12 12.65 1.23
N ASP A 76 -3.23 12.32 1.87
CA ASP A 76 -3.24 11.46 3.05
C ASP A 76 -3.31 9.97 2.71
N LEU A 77 -3.48 9.64 1.43
CA LEU A 77 -3.62 8.27 0.96
C LEU A 77 -2.56 7.92 -0.07
N CYS A 78 -2.15 6.66 -0.07
CA CYS A 78 -1.36 6.08 -1.13
C CYS A 78 -2.23 5.16 -1.98
N ALA A 79 -1.82 4.94 -3.23
CA ALA A 79 -2.59 4.13 -4.16
C ALA A 79 -1.75 3.04 -4.80
N LEU A 80 -2.34 1.86 -4.93
CA LEU A 80 -1.77 0.73 -5.66
C LEU A 80 -2.84 0.13 -6.55
N ASP A 81 -2.43 -0.52 -7.62
CA ASP A 81 -3.36 -1.30 -8.42
C ASP A 81 -3.40 -2.72 -7.89
N VAL A 82 -4.58 -3.32 -7.88
CA VAL A 82 -4.75 -4.72 -7.47
C VAL A 82 -5.51 -5.47 -8.54
N HIS A 83 -5.05 -6.69 -8.84
CA HIS A 83 -5.65 -7.56 -9.85
C HIS A 83 -6.25 -8.77 -9.17
N THR A 84 -7.55 -8.99 -9.39
CA THR A 84 -8.27 -10.14 -8.82
C THR A 84 -9.18 -10.71 -9.90
N ALA A 85 -9.18 -12.03 -10.08
CA ALA A 85 -10.15 -12.73 -10.93
C ALA A 85 -10.42 -12.04 -12.30
N GLY A 86 -9.38 -11.51 -12.92
CA GLY A 86 -9.50 -10.86 -14.23
C GLY A 86 -9.90 -9.39 -14.20
N GLU A 87 -10.07 -8.82 -13.01
CA GLU A 87 -10.42 -7.42 -12.86
C GLU A 87 -9.28 -6.64 -12.22
N THR A 88 -9.19 -5.34 -12.54
CA THR A 88 -8.22 -4.43 -11.94
C THR A 88 -8.96 -3.40 -11.11
N HIS A 89 -8.53 -3.25 -9.86
CA HIS A 89 -9.08 -2.27 -8.94
C HIS A 89 -7.98 -1.34 -8.45
N ARG A 90 -8.35 -0.20 -7.90
CA ARG A 90 -7.43 0.72 -7.25
C ARG A 90 -7.61 0.63 -5.75
N VAL A 91 -6.52 0.38 -5.02
CA VAL A 91 -6.51 0.32 -3.56
C VAL A 91 -5.91 1.59 -3.01
N TYR A 92 -6.58 2.21 -2.06
CA TYR A 92 -6.09 3.39 -1.35
C TYR A 92 -5.88 3.03 0.12
N PHE A 93 -4.75 3.42 0.67
CA PHE A 93 -4.46 3.16 2.08
C PHE A 93 -3.83 4.38 2.73
N SER A 94 -4.01 4.49 4.07
CA SER A 94 -3.53 5.65 4.83
C SER A 94 -2.01 5.69 4.90
N ARG A 95 -1.45 6.90 4.85
CA ARG A 95 -0.02 7.16 5.05
C ARG A 95 0.34 7.23 6.53
N ILE A 96 -0.65 7.19 7.42
CA ILE A 96 -0.42 7.30 8.86
C ILE A 96 -0.35 5.92 9.47
N ALA A 97 0.78 5.62 10.13
CA ALA A 97 1.01 4.32 10.76
C ALA A 97 -0.05 4.05 11.83
N GLY A 98 -0.57 2.83 11.85
CA GLY A 98 -1.60 2.43 12.82
C GLY A 98 -3.00 2.85 12.45
N GLU A 99 -3.18 3.64 11.39
CA GLU A 99 -4.51 4.00 10.90
C GLU A 99 -5.03 2.88 9.99
N GLU A 100 -6.08 2.22 10.43
CA GLU A 100 -6.64 1.07 9.72
C GLU A 100 -7.73 1.51 8.76
N ALA A 101 -7.32 2.12 7.64
CA ALA A 101 -8.22 2.60 6.61
C ALA A 101 -7.73 2.18 5.24
N THR A 102 -8.54 1.38 4.56
CA THR A 102 -8.24 0.89 3.22
C THR A 102 -9.51 0.95 2.37
N PHE A 103 -9.39 1.52 1.18
CA PHE A 103 -10.52 1.65 0.26
C PHE A 103 -10.16 0.98 -1.05
N VAL A 104 -11.08 0.17 -1.58
CA VAL A 104 -10.91 -0.49 -2.87
C VAL A 104 -11.95 0.07 -3.83
N VAL A 105 -11.49 0.65 -4.94
CA VAL A 105 -12.37 1.20 -5.96
C VAL A 105 -12.27 0.32 -7.21
N SER A 106 -13.39 -0.28 -7.59
CA SER A 106 -13.45 -1.13 -8.78
C SER A 106 -13.37 -0.30 -10.06
N ALA A 107 -13.16 -0.99 -11.19
CA ALA A 107 -13.15 -0.36 -12.50
C ALA A 107 -14.48 0.35 -12.81
N GLU A 108 -15.56 -0.05 -12.16
CA GLU A 108 -16.89 0.54 -12.34
C GLU A 108 -17.16 1.70 -11.37
N GLY A 109 -16.14 2.07 -10.57
CA GLY A 109 -16.27 3.17 -9.63
C GLY A 109 -16.93 2.79 -8.31
N MET A 110 -17.15 1.50 -8.06
CA MET A 110 -17.72 1.05 -6.78
C MET A 110 -16.68 1.08 -5.69
N LEU A 111 -17.02 1.70 -4.57
CA LEU A 111 -16.14 1.82 -3.43
C LEU A 111 -16.42 0.72 -2.42
N LYS A 112 -15.38 0.05 -1.96
CA LYS A 112 -15.46 -0.91 -0.87
C LYS A 112 -14.49 -0.48 0.24
N ASP A 113 -15.01 -0.36 1.45
CA ASP A 113 -14.29 0.15 2.60
C ASP A 113 -13.83 -1.01 3.49
N TYR A 114 -12.55 -1.04 3.83
CA TYR A 114 -11.95 -2.00 4.75
C TYR A 114 -11.29 -1.22 5.87
N GLY A 115 -11.78 -1.39 7.08
CA GLY A 115 -11.20 -0.69 8.20
C GLY A 115 -12.19 -0.61 9.35
N ILE A 116 -11.83 0.13 10.37
CA ILE A 116 -12.68 0.31 11.54
C ILE A 116 -13.37 1.66 11.50
#